data_80dec8cb7261fe7b8c24f85849d33206
#
_entry.id   80dec8cb7261fe7b8c24f85849d33206
#
_cell.length_a   1.000
_cell.length_b   1.000
_cell.length_c   1.000
_cell.angle_alpha   90.00
_cell.angle_beta   90.00
_cell.angle_gamma   90.00
#
_symmetry.space_group_name_H-M   'P 1'
#
loop_
_entity.id
_entity.type
_entity.pdbx_description
1 polymer ?
#
loop_
_entity_poly.entity_id
_entity_poly.type
_entity_poly.pdbx_seq_one_letter_code
_entity_poly.pdbx_strand_id
1 'polypeptide(L)' 'MKTNAIVSLADEKYFDLLIELIDSIKKKPEGKDTAICVLDAGMSDSQREQLKNKVDEVAKAEWDIEVS' A
#
# COMPACT_ATOMS: atom_id res chain seq x y z
N MET A 1 -10.89 2.95 -16.05
CA MET A 1 -11.17 1.80 -15.16
C MET A 1 -9.92 0.99 -14.92
N LYS A 2 -9.68 0.68 -13.66
CA LYS A 2 -8.50 -0.10 -13.32
C LYS A 2 -8.82 -1.57 -13.37
N THR A 3 -8.03 -2.30 -14.12
CA THR A 3 -8.29 -3.71 -14.35
C THR A 3 -7.58 -4.63 -13.36
N ASN A 4 -6.56 -4.12 -12.70
CA ASN A 4 -5.80 -4.91 -11.75
C ASN A 4 -5.76 -4.22 -10.41
N ALA A 5 -5.65 -4.99 -9.35
CA ALA A 5 -5.54 -4.44 -8.03
C ALA A 5 -4.44 -5.17 -7.26
N ILE A 6 -3.63 -4.40 -6.56
CA ILE A 6 -2.57 -4.95 -5.74
C ILE A 6 -2.87 -4.57 -4.29
N VAL A 7 -2.88 -5.56 -3.43
CA VAL A 7 -3.06 -5.32 -1.99
C VAL A 7 -1.79 -5.75 -1.30
N SER A 8 -1.24 -4.86 -0.50
CA SER A 8 0.01 -5.14 0.18
C SER A 8 -0.06 -4.67 1.62
N LEU A 9 0.60 -5.40 2.50
CA LEU A 9 0.73 -5.00 3.89
C LEU A 9 2.00 -4.18 4.05
N ALA A 10 1.96 -3.21 4.94
CA ALA A 10 3.13 -2.39 5.20
C ALA A 10 3.24 -2.05 6.68
N ASP A 11 4.46 -2.15 7.19
CA ASP A 11 4.77 -1.67 8.53
C ASP A 11 5.97 -0.74 8.40
N GLU A 12 6.49 -0.27 9.55
CA GLU A 12 7.60 0.67 9.50
C GLU A 12 8.83 0.09 8.83
N LYS A 13 9.07 -1.18 9.02
CA LYS A 13 10.26 -1.81 8.47
C LYS A 13 10.13 -2.08 6.98
N TYR A 14 8.94 -2.38 6.55
CA TYR A 14 8.71 -2.72 5.15
C TYR A 14 8.45 -1.50 4.28
N PHE A 15 8.30 -0.35 4.91
CA PHE A 15 7.89 0.85 4.21
C PHE A 15 8.81 1.20 3.03
N ASP A 16 10.11 1.16 3.25
CA ASP A 16 11.06 1.52 2.19
C ASP A 16 10.96 0.59 1.00
N LEU A 17 10.83 -0.71 1.27
CA LEU A 17 10.68 -1.69 0.20
C LEU A 17 9.37 -1.46 -0.55
N LEU A 18 8.34 -1.12 0.18
CA LEU A 18 7.03 -0.87 -0.43
C LEU A 18 7.10 0.35 -1.35
N ILE A 19 7.78 1.39 -0.94
CA ILE A 19 7.94 2.58 -1.77
C ILE A 19 8.64 2.23 -3.08
N GLU A 20 9.69 1.42 -3.00
CA GLU A 20 10.40 0.99 -4.19
C GLU A 20 9.49 0.18 -5.11
N LEU A 21 8.68 -0.68 -4.54
CA LEU A 21 7.75 -1.48 -5.31
C LEU A 21 6.73 -0.59 -6.03
N ILE A 22 6.19 0.37 -5.31
CA ILE A 22 5.21 1.29 -5.87
C ILE A 22 5.82 2.09 -7.02
N ASP A 23 7.03 2.58 -6.82
CA ASP A 23 7.71 3.33 -7.87
C ASP A 23 7.95 2.47 -9.10
N SER A 24 8.31 1.21 -8.90
CA SER A 24 8.50 0.30 -10.01
C SER A 24 7.21 0.08 -10.80
N ILE A 25 6.11 -0.07 -10.09
CA ILE A 25 4.82 -0.26 -10.72
C ILE A 25 4.44 0.96 -11.54
N LYS A 26 4.66 2.15 -10.98
CA LYS A 26 4.28 3.38 -11.65
C LYS A 26 5.13 3.72 -12.84
N LYS A 27 6.33 3.18 -12.91
CA LYS A 27 7.21 3.41 -14.06
C LYS A 27 6.76 2.64 -15.28
N LYS A 28 5.99 1.60 -15.09
CA LYS A 28 5.51 0.79 -16.20
C LYS A 28 4.22 1.37 -16.75
N PRO A 29 4.05 1.38 -18.08
CA PRO A 29 2.81 1.90 -18.66
C PRO A 29 1.59 1.18 -18.13
N GLU A 30 1.72 -0.11 -17.86
CA GLU A 30 0.62 -0.92 -17.36
C GLU A 30 0.25 -0.57 -15.93
N GLY A 31 1.17 0.04 -15.20
CA GLY A 31 0.91 0.41 -13.81
C GLY A 31 -0.18 1.46 -13.66
N LYS A 32 -0.46 2.19 -14.73
CA LYS A 32 -1.51 3.20 -14.67
C LYS A 32 -2.89 2.60 -14.51
N ASP A 33 -3.04 1.35 -14.93
CA ASP A 33 -4.31 0.66 -14.81
C ASP A 33 -4.37 -0.24 -13.58
N THR A 34 -3.41 -0.09 -12.69
CA THR A 34 -3.35 -0.91 -11.48
C THR A 34 -3.71 -0.08 -10.27
N ALA A 35 -4.69 -0.53 -9.54
CA ALA A 35 -5.05 0.10 -8.27
C ALA A 35 -4.16 -0.48 -7.19
N ILE A 36 -3.60 0.39 -6.37
CA ILE A 36 -2.72 -0.04 -5.29
C ILE A 36 -3.40 0.26 -3.97
N CYS A 37 -3.62 -0.77 -3.19
CA CYS A 37 -4.22 -0.64 -1.87
C CYS A 37 -3.20 -1.14 -0.85
N VAL A 38 -2.92 -0.33 0.14
CA VAL A 38 -1.95 -0.70 1.17
C VAL A 38 -2.66 -0.84 2.50
N LEU A 39 -2.39 -1.94 3.18
CA LEU A 39 -2.93 -2.16 4.52
C LEU A 39 -1.88 -1.76 5.55
N ASP A 40 -2.27 -0.83 6.41
CA ASP A 40 -1.39 -0.33 7.45
C ASP A 40 -1.28 -1.34 8.58
N ALA A 41 -0.13 -1.96 8.69
CA ALA A 41 0.13 -2.97 9.72
C ALA A 41 1.07 -2.44 10.80
N GLY A 42 1.19 -1.13 10.90
CA GLY A 42 2.04 -0.55 11.93
C GLY A 42 2.90 0.59 11.44
N MET A 43 2.45 1.30 10.42
CA MET A 43 3.19 2.46 9.93
C MET A 43 2.97 3.68 10.80
N SER A 44 3.92 4.60 10.76
CA SER A 44 3.76 5.88 11.43
C SER A 44 2.79 6.76 10.64
N ASP A 45 2.33 7.83 11.27
CA ASP A 45 1.44 8.76 10.60
C ASP A 45 2.11 9.40 9.38
N SER A 46 3.38 9.73 9.51
CA SER A 46 4.12 10.31 8.38
C SER A 46 4.19 9.35 7.20
N GLN A 47 4.45 8.09 7.48
CA GLN A 47 4.53 7.09 6.44
C GLN A 47 3.19 6.90 5.77
N ARG A 48 2.13 6.90 6.55
CA ARG A 48 0.79 6.75 6.02
C ARG A 48 0.44 7.92 5.09
N GLU A 49 0.80 9.13 5.50
CA GLU A 49 0.55 10.31 4.69
C GLU A 49 1.29 10.25 3.37
N GLN A 50 2.53 9.79 3.40
CA GLN A 50 3.30 9.66 2.17
C GLN A 50 2.67 8.66 1.23
N LEU A 51 2.17 7.56 1.77
CA LEU A 51 1.53 6.54 0.95
C LEU A 51 0.23 7.03 0.34
N LYS A 52 -0.53 7.82 1.07
CA LYS A 52 -1.79 8.33 0.55
C LYS A 52 -1.62 9.09 -0.75
N ASN A 53 -0.46 9.70 -0.93
CA ASN A 53 -0.16 10.46 -2.14
C ASN A 53 0.38 9.58 -3.25
N LYS A 54 0.74 8.34 -2.94
CA LYS A 54 1.35 7.45 -3.92
C LYS A 54 0.47 6.28 -4.33
N VAL A 55 -0.48 5.94 -3.51
CA VAL A 55 -1.34 4.78 -3.79
C VAL A 55 -2.80 5.21 -3.86
N ASP A 56 -3.62 4.32 -4.33
CA ASP A 56 -5.05 4.62 -4.49
C ASP A 56 -5.78 4.60 -3.17
N GLU A 57 -5.35 3.74 -2.27
CA GLU A 57 -6.03 3.60 -0.98
C GLU A 57 -5.08 3.09 0.08
N VAL A 58 -5.22 3.63 1.29
CA VAL A 58 -4.51 3.11 2.45
C VAL A 58 -5.57 2.79 3.49
N ALA A 59 -5.64 1.52 3.88
CA ALA A 59 -6.61 1.06 4.85
C ALA A 59 -5.88 0.53 6.07
N LYS A 60 -6.52 0.65 7.22
CA LYS A 60 -5.95 0.11 8.43
C LYS A 60 -6.22 -1.39 8.47
N ALA A 61 -5.17 -2.16 8.68
CA ALA A 61 -5.33 -3.60 8.79
C ALA A 61 -5.94 -3.90 10.15
N GLU A 62 -7.15 -4.35 10.13
CA GLU A 62 -7.77 -4.74 11.38
C GLU A 62 -7.57 -6.21 11.56
N TRP A 63 -6.68 -6.52 12.44
CA TRP A 63 -6.46 -7.91 12.80
C TRP A 63 -7.53 -8.28 13.80
N ASP A 64 -8.67 -8.51 13.27
CA ASP A 64 -9.72 -8.94 14.14
C ASP A 64 -9.50 -10.40 14.47
N ILE A 65 -8.46 -10.62 15.15
CA ILE A 65 -8.16 -11.96 15.53
C ILE A 65 -8.90 -12.25 16.77
N GLU A 66 -10.08 -12.53 16.58
CA GLU A 66 -10.85 -13.01 17.65
C GLU A 66 -10.42 -14.39 17.92
N VAL A 67 -9.37 -14.48 18.56
CA VAL A 67 -8.95 -15.77 18.95
C VAL A 67 -9.59 -16.09 20.24
N SER A 68 -10.70 -16.31 20.25
CA SER A 68 -11.23 -16.79 21.52
C SER A 68 -11.02 -18.28 21.66
#